data_1e9ad02c4b24f65fad5b39a8cb568da4
#
_entry.id   1e9ad02c4b24f65fad5b39a8cb568da4
#
_cell.length_a   1.000
_cell.length_b   1.000
_cell.length_c   1.000
_cell.angle_alpha   90.00
_cell.angle_beta   90.00
_cell.angle_gamma   90.00
#
_symmetry.space_group_name_H-M   'P 1'
#
loop_
_entity.id
_entity.type
_entity.pdbx_description
1 polymer ?
#
loop_
_entity_poly.entity_id
_entity_poly.type
_entity_poly.pdbx_seq_one_letter_code
_entity_poly.pdbx_strand_id
1 'polypeptide(L)'
;MSRADAVAAITVTTTAGNTFNGDEASQNRMARSIVALGDTDTITWVLADNSTIQATKAELQEALRLSGEAQTALWVQTTTTS
;
A
#
# COMPACT_ATOMS: atom_id res chain seq x y z
N MET A 1 -20.37 -7.66 0.47
CA MET A 1 -19.28 -6.71 0.80
C MET A 1 -19.19 -5.66 -0.27
N SER A 2 -19.11 -4.40 0.10
CA SER A 2 -18.99 -3.33 -0.87
C SER A 2 -17.54 -3.23 -1.39
N ARG A 3 -17.36 -2.56 -2.54
CA ARG A 3 -16.03 -2.32 -3.09
C ARG A 3 -15.16 -1.53 -2.12
N ALA A 4 -15.74 -0.56 -1.41
CA ALA A 4 -15.00 0.23 -0.43
C ALA A 4 -14.47 -0.64 0.71
N ASP A 5 -15.25 -1.60 1.18
CA ASP A 5 -14.80 -2.53 2.22
C ASP A 5 -13.67 -3.42 1.72
N ALA A 6 -13.76 -3.87 0.46
CA ALA A 6 -12.71 -4.70 -0.13
C ALA A 6 -11.39 -3.92 -0.26
N VAL A 7 -11.45 -2.66 -0.69
CA VAL A 7 -10.28 -1.80 -0.80
C VAL A 7 -9.67 -1.54 0.58
N ALA A 8 -10.51 -1.28 1.59
CA ALA A 8 -10.04 -1.04 2.95
C ALA A 8 -9.37 -2.26 3.57
N ALA A 9 -9.63 -3.46 3.05
CA ALA A 9 -9.06 -4.70 3.57
C ALA A 9 -7.79 -5.13 2.81
N ILE A 10 -7.35 -4.38 1.79
CA ILE A 10 -6.16 -4.74 1.03
C ILE A 10 -4.92 -4.69 1.92
N THR A 11 -4.14 -5.77 1.87
CA THR A 11 -2.79 -5.78 2.42
C THR A 11 -1.84 -6.29 1.34
N VAL A 12 -0.60 -5.82 1.36
CA VAL A 12 0.41 -6.22 0.37
C VAL A 12 1.71 -6.52 1.10
N THR A 13 2.45 -7.49 0.57
CA THR A 13 3.74 -7.87 1.15
C THR A 13 4.84 -7.54 0.16
N THR A 14 5.82 -6.75 0.61
CA THR A 14 6.95 -6.36 -0.22
C THR A 14 7.98 -7.47 -0.29
N THR A 15 8.94 -7.32 -1.20
CA THR A 15 10.06 -8.26 -1.35
C THR A 15 10.85 -8.41 -0.05
N ALA A 16 10.89 -7.37 0.77
CA ALA A 16 11.56 -7.41 2.07
C ALA A 16 10.80 -8.25 3.11
N GLY A 17 9.58 -8.69 2.80
CA GLY A 17 8.78 -9.51 3.70
C GLY A 17 7.89 -8.74 4.65
N ASN A 18 7.75 -7.43 4.46
CA ASN A 18 6.90 -6.59 5.31
C ASN A 18 5.51 -6.46 4.70
N THR A 19 4.47 -6.63 5.52
CA THR A 19 3.09 -6.54 5.06
C THR A 19 2.51 -5.17 5.40
N PHE A 20 2.09 -4.45 4.37
CA PHE A 20 1.56 -3.08 4.48
C PHE A 20 0.05 -3.08 4.28
N ASN A 21 -0.63 -2.15 4.96
CA ASN A 21 -2.01 -1.83 4.60
C ASN A 21 -2.01 -1.13 3.24
N GLY A 22 -2.88 -1.54 2.35
CA GLY A 22 -2.97 -1.02 0.98
C GLY A 22 -4.27 -0.32 0.66
N ASP A 23 -5.02 0.13 1.67
CA ASP A 23 -6.23 0.92 1.47
C ASP A 23 -5.91 2.31 0.90
N GLU A 24 -6.93 3.03 0.47
CA GLU A 24 -6.73 4.34 -0.17
C GLU A 24 -6.01 5.34 0.74
N ALA A 25 -6.35 5.38 2.02
CA ALA A 25 -5.69 6.28 2.96
C ALA A 25 -4.20 5.96 3.08
N SER A 26 -3.86 4.67 3.14
CA SER A 26 -2.47 4.23 3.20
C SER A 26 -1.74 4.54 1.90
N GLN A 27 -2.38 4.34 0.74
CA GLN A 27 -1.80 4.68 -0.56
C GLN A 27 -1.48 6.17 -0.64
N ASN A 28 -2.40 7.03 -0.20
CA ASN A 28 -2.17 8.48 -0.18
C ASN A 28 -0.99 8.85 0.70
N ARG A 29 -0.89 8.21 1.87
CA ARG A 29 0.22 8.45 2.78
C ARG A 29 1.54 7.98 2.18
N MET A 30 1.56 6.82 1.53
CA MET A 30 2.74 6.31 0.83
C MET A 30 3.19 7.30 -0.25
N ALA A 31 2.26 7.78 -1.07
CA ALA A 31 2.57 8.69 -2.16
C ALA A 31 3.18 9.99 -1.64
N ARG A 32 2.62 10.55 -0.58
CA ARG A 32 3.15 11.78 0.04
C ARG A 32 4.54 11.56 0.62
N SER A 33 4.73 10.42 1.29
CA SER A 33 6.02 10.08 1.89
C SER A 33 7.09 9.90 0.82
N ILE A 34 6.77 9.23 -0.28
CA ILE A 34 7.70 9.01 -1.39
C ILE A 34 8.19 10.34 -1.95
N VAL A 35 7.28 11.31 -2.11
CA VAL A 35 7.66 12.64 -2.62
C VAL A 35 8.59 13.36 -1.65
N ALA A 36 8.39 13.19 -0.35
CA ALA A 36 9.16 13.88 0.68
C ALA A 36 10.50 13.22 0.97
N LEU A 37 10.65 11.91 0.69
CA LEU A 37 11.86 11.17 1.04
C LEU A 37 12.92 11.31 -0.04
N GLY A 38 14.18 11.45 0.39
CA GLY A 38 15.32 11.27 -0.47
C GLY A 38 15.69 9.78 -0.58
N ASP A 39 16.63 9.46 -1.46
CA ASP A 39 17.01 8.08 -1.76
C ASP A 39 17.58 7.34 -0.54
N THR A 40 18.17 8.06 0.40
CA THR A 40 18.78 7.48 1.59
C THR A 40 17.94 7.67 2.86
N ASP A 41 16.81 8.35 2.75
CA ASP A 41 15.97 8.66 3.91
C ASP A 41 15.08 7.47 4.24
N THR A 42 14.69 7.40 5.51
CA THR A 42 13.71 6.43 5.99
C THR A 42 12.63 7.14 6.79
N ILE A 43 11.48 6.49 6.93
CA ILE A 43 10.38 6.99 7.73
C ILE A 43 9.81 5.85 8.56
N THR A 44 9.41 6.13 9.79
CA THR A 44 8.74 5.15 10.63
C THR A 44 7.36 4.84 10.04
N TRP A 45 7.11 3.57 9.80
CA TRP A 45 5.86 3.13 9.20
C TRP A 45 5.23 2.02 10.02
N VAL A 46 3.91 2.11 10.25
CA VAL A 46 3.16 1.08 10.97
C VAL A 46 2.63 0.07 9.94
N LEU A 47 2.99 -1.19 10.15
CA LEU A 47 2.59 -2.29 9.26
C LEU A 47 1.18 -2.79 9.61
N ALA A 48 0.68 -3.69 8.79
CA ALA A 48 -0.67 -4.24 8.95
C ALA A 48 -0.87 -4.97 10.28
N ASP A 49 0.21 -5.52 10.86
CA ASP A 49 0.18 -6.21 12.15
C ASP A 49 0.48 -5.30 13.34
N ASN A 50 0.49 -3.99 13.13
CA ASN A 50 0.81 -2.95 14.13
C ASN A 50 2.28 -2.90 14.54
N SER A 51 3.16 -3.66 13.91
CA SER A 51 4.60 -3.49 14.11
C SER A 51 5.07 -2.25 13.33
N THR A 52 6.24 -1.73 13.71
CA THR A 52 6.81 -0.55 13.04
C THR A 52 8.14 -0.89 12.42
N ILE A 53 8.43 -0.26 11.27
CA ILE A 53 9.71 -0.39 10.58
C ILE A 53 10.21 0.98 10.17
N GLN A 54 11.48 1.05 9.80
CA GLN A 54 12.04 2.21 9.11
C GLN A 54 11.95 1.92 7.61
N ALA A 55 10.90 2.43 6.98
CA ALA A 55 10.64 2.19 5.57
C ALA A 55 11.49 3.09 4.70
N THR A 56 12.07 2.53 3.64
CA THR A 56 12.81 3.30 2.65
C THR A 56 11.86 3.79 1.55
N LYS A 57 12.31 4.77 0.79
CA LYS A 57 11.55 5.26 -0.37
C LYS A 57 11.24 4.11 -1.33
N ALA A 58 12.23 3.25 -1.61
CA ALA A 58 12.05 2.13 -2.53
C ALA A 58 11.01 1.14 -2.03
N GLU A 59 10.99 0.86 -0.73
CA GLU A 59 10.00 -0.05 -0.15
C GLU A 59 8.59 0.54 -0.22
N LEU A 60 8.44 1.83 0.07
CA LEU A 60 7.14 2.50 -0.05
C LEU A 60 6.66 2.54 -1.50
N GLN A 61 7.57 2.72 -2.46
CA GLN A 61 7.22 2.67 -3.89
C GLN A 61 6.70 1.28 -4.27
N GLU A 62 7.34 0.23 -3.78
CA GLU A 62 6.91 -1.14 -4.03
C GLU A 62 5.53 -1.39 -3.40
N ALA A 63 5.34 -1.00 -2.14
CA ALA A 63 4.07 -1.19 -1.43
C ALA A 63 2.94 -0.43 -2.13
N LEU A 64 3.20 0.79 -2.59
CA LEU A 64 2.21 1.59 -3.29
C LEU A 64 1.83 0.95 -4.63
N ARG A 65 2.81 0.47 -5.39
CA ARG A 65 2.57 -0.21 -6.65
C ARG A 65 1.72 -1.46 -6.45
N LEU A 66 2.08 -2.29 -5.46
CA LEU A 66 1.33 -3.51 -5.17
C LEU A 66 -0.10 -3.20 -4.71
N SER A 67 -0.27 -2.14 -3.90
CA SER A 67 -1.59 -1.71 -3.45
C SER A 67 -2.44 -1.25 -4.62
N GLY A 68 -1.87 -0.48 -5.53
CA GLY A 68 -2.57 -0.01 -6.72
C GLY A 68 -2.97 -1.16 -7.63
N GLU A 69 -2.09 -2.15 -7.81
CA GLU A 69 -2.40 -3.33 -8.61
C GLU A 69 -3.54 -4.15 -7.98
N ALA A 70 -3.53 -4.33 -6.67
CA ALA A 70 -4.59 -5.05 -5.97
C ALA A 70 -5.92 -4.33 -6.08
N GLN A 71 -5.92 -3.01 -5.94
CA GLN A 71 -7.14 -2.20 -6.07
C GLN A 71 -7.68 -2.25 -7.50
N THR A 72 -6.80 -2.16 -8.49
CA THR A 72 -7.19 -2.24 -9.91
C THR A 72 -7.80 -3.61 -10.21
N ALA A 73 -7.26 -4.68 -9.67
CA ALA A 73 -7.79 -6.02 -9.86
C ALA A 73 -9.23 -6.13 -9.31
N LEU A 74 -9.50 -5.52 -8.16
CA LEU A 74 -10.86 -5.50 -7.61
C LEU A 74 -11.82 -4.73 -8.51
N TRP A 75 -11.39 -3.59 -9.06
CA TRP A 75 -12.23 -2.78 -9.92
C TRP A 75 -12.49 -3.46 -11.27
N VAL A 76 -11.49 -4.14 -11.83
CA VAL A 76 -11.66 -4.90 -13.07
C VAL A 76 -12.68 -6.01 -12.88
N GLN A 77 -12.61 -6.74 -11.77
CA GLN A 77 -13.60 -7.78 -11.47
C GLN A 77 -15.00 -7.19 -11.39
N THR A 78 -15.16 -6.06 -10.71
CA THR A 78 -16.45 -5.40 -10.58
C THR A 78 -17.00 -4.98 -11.93
N THR A 79 -16.15 -4.44 -12.80
CA THR A 79 -16.54 -3.98 -14.13
C THR A 79 -16.96 -5.16 -15.00
N THR A 80 -16.23 -6.29 -14.92
CA THR A 80 -16.49 -7.46 -15.74
C THR A 80 -17.83 -8.09 -15.42
N THR A 81 -18.28 -8.02 -14.19
CA THR A 81 -19.52 -8.65 -13.76
C THR A 81 -20.77 -7.79 -14.00
N SER A 82 -20.60 -6.55 -14.35
CA SER A 82 -21.74 -5.64 -14.55
C SER A 82 -22.28 -5.59 -15.97
#